data_f91fbc6463c33ee4ddd8edacd84ce180
#
_entry.id   f91fbc6463c33ee4ddd8edacd84ce180
#
_cell.length_a   1.000
_cell.length_b   1.000
_cell.length_c   1.000
_cell.angle_alpha   90.00
_cell.angle_beta   90.00
_cell.angle_gamma   90.00
#
_symmetry.space_group_name_H-M   'P 1'
#
loop_
_entity.id
_entity.type
_entity.pdbx_description
1 polymer ?
#
loop_
_entity_poly.entity_id
_entity_poly.type
_entity_poly.pdbx_seq_one_letter_code
_entity_poly.pdbx_strand_id
1 'polypeptide(L)'
;MSWLSRVRSGIPFLPKRQTAENLWHKCSKCGTMVFVKEWEENYSVCPRCNFHDRIGPAKRFEQLFDAAEYELLPSPEVREDPLRFKDTKRYTDRLKTARTATNERDALVNARGRLDGQKVIIGVQDFAFMGGSMGIAVGAAIVAGIRAAIADNVPYILFTAAGGARMQEGILSLMQMPRTTVALAELREAGLPYIVVLTDPTTGGVTASYAMLGDVQLAEPGALIGFAGQRVIEQTIREKLPEGFQRAEYLLEHGMIDMVVSRGDLKEKLALLVSYFAPEAKEAA
;
A
#
# COMPACT_ATOMS: atom_id res chain seq x y z
N MET A 1 23.19 -51.56 -21.11
CA MET A 1 22.64 -50.86 -19.91
C MET A 1 23.77 -50.06 -19.30
N SER A 2 23.63 -48.73 -19.33
CA SER A 2 24.69 -47.76 -19.02
C SER A 2 24.99 -47.70 -17.52
N TRP A 3 26.25 -47.69 -17.13
CA TRP A 3 26.78 -47.49 -15.80
C TRP A 3 26.18 -46.28 -15.05
N LEU A 4 25.77 -45.26 -15.76
CA LEU A 4 25.14 -44.05 -15.23
C LEU A 4 23.73 -44.27 -14.61
N SER A 5 23.05 -45.38 -14.89
CA SER A 5 21.74 -45.67 -14.30
C SER A 5 21.82 -46.26 -12.85
N ARG A 6 22.98 -46.79 -12.45
CA ARG A 6 23.17 -47.38 -11.11
C ARG A 6 23.60 -46.41 -10.03
N VAL A 7 24.06 -45.21 -10.39
CA VAL A 7 24.52 -44.21 -9.41
C VAL A 7 23.33 -43.35 -8.88
N ARG A 8 22.16 -43.44 -9.50
CA ARG A 8 20.96 -42.64 -9.12
C ARG A 8 20.13 -43.23 -7.95
N SER A 9 20.40 -44.44 -7.52
CA SER A 9 19.54 -45.11 -6.54
C SER A 9 20.15 -45.31 -5.14
N GLY A 10 21.28 -44.68 -4.84
CA GLY A 10 22.02 -45.01 -3.63
C GLY A 10 22.59 -43.89 -2.78
N ILE A 11 22.06 -42.65 -2.89
CA ILE A 11 22.47 -41.56 -1.99
C ILE A 11 21.31 -41.31 -1.02
N PRO A 12 21.39 -41.78 0.26
CA PRO A 12 20.41 -41.45 1.25
C PRO A 12 20.49 -39.96 1.55
N PHE A 13 19.38 -39.25 1.39
CA PHE A 13 19.02 -37.98 2.02
C PHE A 13 20.19 -37.17 2.61
N LEU A 14 20.91 -36.46 1.77
CA LEU A 14 21.50 -35.21 2.22
C LEU A 14 20.34 -34.24 2.47
N PRO A 15 20.18 -33.70 3.70
CA PRO A 15 19.18 -32.64 3.91
C PRO A 15 19.49 -31.56 2.88
N LYS A 16 18.47 -31.12 2.13
CA LYS A 16 18.58 -29.94 1.29
C LYS A 16 19.22 -28.87 2.18
N ARG A 17 20.47 -28.52 1.89
CA ARG A 17 21.06 -27.30 2.44
C ARG A 17 20.04 -26.22 2.23
N GLN A 18 19.43 -25.74 3.31
CA GLN A 18 18.72 -24.48 3.27
C GLN A 18 19.72 -23.51 2.67
N THR A 19 19.44 -23.04 1.47
CA THR A 19 20.20 -21.97 0.84
C THR A 19 20.23 -20.89 1.89
N ALA A 20 21.43 -20.46 2.30
CA ALA A 20 21.59 -19.37 3.23
C ALA A 20 20.66 -18.27 2.76
N GLU A 21 19.73 -17.85 3.64
CA GLU A 21 18.85 -16.70 3.38
C GLU A 21 19.73 -15.63 2.75
N ASN A 22 19.22 -15.00 1.69
CA ASN A 22 19.97 -13.98 0.98
C ASN A 22 20.31 -12.87 1.99
N LEU A 23 21.52 -12.91 2.53
CA LEU A 23 21.97 -11.97 3.58
C LEU A 23 22.08 -10.53 3.03
N TRP A 24 22.00 -10.38 1.72
CA TRP A 24 22.21 -9.12 1.03
C TRP A 24 21.00 -8.70 0.21
N HIS A 25 20.55 -7.47 0.43
CA HIS A 25 19.56 -6.76 -0.39
C HIS A 25 20.28 -5.85 -1.37
N LYS A 26 19.89 -5.88 -2.65
CA LYS A 26 20.40 -4.97 -3.68
C LYS A 26 19.41 -3.84 -3.89
N CYS A 27 19.79 -2.62 -3.54
CA CYS A 27 18.94 -1.46 -3.80
C CYS A 27 18.61 -1.32 -5.29
N SER A 28 17.33 -1.25 -5.63
CA SER A 28 16.85 -1.18 -7.01
C SER A 28 17.21 0.15 -7.70
N LYS A 29 17.43 1.23 -6.93
CA LYS A 29 17.77 2.55 -7.45
C LYS A 29 19.28 2.75 -7.68
N CYS A 30 20.13 2.50 -6.68
CA CYS A 30 21.55 2.77 -6.77
C CYS A 30 22.45 1.54 -6.94
N GLY A 31 21.85 0.33 -6.91
CA GLY A 31 22.58 -0.93 -7.07
C GLY A 31 23.47 -1.36 -5.89
N THR A 32 23.52 -0.57 -4.82
CA THR A 32 24.32 -0.89 -3.63
C THR A 32 23.79 -2.15 -2.96
N MET A 33 24.71 -3.02 -2.54
CA MET A 33 24.39 -4.17 -1.69
C MET A 33 24.38 -3.71 -0.23
N VAL A 34 23.26 -3.96 0.45
CA VAL A 34 23.03 -3.64 1.87
C VAL A 34 22.76 -4.93 2.61
N PHE A 35 23.23 -5.06 3.82
CA PHE A 35 22.89 -6.22 4.64
C PHE A 35 21.39 -6.20 4.95
N VAL A 36 20.70 -7.35 4.77
CA VAL A 36 19.22 -7.39 4.92
C VAL A 36 18.79 -6.87 6.28
N LYS A 37 19.48 -7.25 7.34
CA LYS A 37 19.17 -6.79 8.70
C LYS A 37 19.29 -5.28 8.83
N GLU A 38 20.37 -4.67 8.32
CA GLU A 38 20.57 -3.22 8.32
C GLU A 38 19.49 -2.49 7.49
N TRP A 39 19.13 -3.07 6.34
CA TRP A 39 18.08 -2.53 5.50
C TRP A 39 16.70 -2.60 6.18
N GLU A 40 16.43 -3.68 6.94
CA GLU A 40 15.18 -3.83 7.71
C GLU A 40 15.14 -2.88 8.92
N GLU A 41 16.24 -2.77 9.66
CA GLU A 41 16.38 -1.81 10.77
C GLU A 41 16.22 -0.37 10.30
N ASN A 42 16.64 -0.06 9.05
CA ASN A 42 16.44 1.24 8.42
C ASN A 42 15.08 1.33 7.68
N TYR A 43 14.03 0.69 8.20
CA TYR A 43 12.66 0.77 7.66
C TYR A 43 12.53 0.37 6.19
N SER A 44 13.40 -0.48 5.67
CA SER A 44 13.47 -0.82 4.23
C SER A 44 13.76 0.38 3.32
N VAL A 45 14.52 1.33 3.82
CA VAL A 45 15.05 2.49 3.11
C VAL A 45 16.54 2.29 2.86
N CYS A 46 17.00 2.54 1.65
CA CYS A 46 18.41 2.40 1.32
C CYS A 46 19.27 3.42 2.08
N PRO A 47 20.24 3.00 2.92
CA PRO A 47 21.05 3.94 3.70
C PRO A 47 21.97 4.83 2.84
N ARG A 48 22.22 4.43 1.57
CA ARG A 48 23.10 5.17 0.67
C ARG A 48 22.38 6.24 -0.15
N CYS A 49 21.17 5.94 -0.67
CA CYS A 49 20.48 6.84 -1.60
C CYS A 49 19.08 7.24 -1.15
N ASN A 50 18.69 6.86 0.06
CA ASN A 50 17.38 7.11 0.66
C ASN A 50 16.20 6.62 -0.19
N PHE A 51 16.42 5.63 -1.05
CA PHE A 51 15.35 5.03 -1.81
C PHE A 51 14.45 4.19 -0.88
N HIS A 52 13.15 4.48 -0.90
CA HIS A 52 12.13 3.78 -0.15
C HIS A 52 11.65 2.58 -0.95
N ASP A 53 12.07 1.37 -0.56
CA ASP A 53 11.58 0.15 -1.20
C ASP A 53 10.11 -0.11 -0.84
N ARG A 54 9.40 -0.82 -1.71
CA ARG A 54 8.01 -1.22 -1.44
C ARG A 54 7.96 -2.23 -0.31
N ILE A 55 7.06 -2.03 0.62
CA ILE A 55 6.80 -2.94 1.74
C ILE A 55 5.32 -3.31 1.79
N GLY A 56 5.03 -4.54 2.22
CA GLY A 56 3.67 -5.03 2.38
C GLY A 56 2.99 -4.55 3.67
N PRO A 57 1.68 -4.89 3.83
CA PRO A 57 0.87 -4.45 4.97
C PRO A 57 1.45 -4.85 6.32
N ALA A 58 1.84 -6.12 6.51
CA ALA A 58 2.35 -6.61 7.79
C ALA A 58 3.55 -5.78 8.28
N LYS A 59 4.55 -5.56 7.40
CA LYS A 59 5.73 -4.77 7.75
C LYS A 59 5.39 -3.31 8.03
N ARG A 60 4.40 -2.74 7.34
CA ARG A 60 3.91 -1.39 7.59
C ARG A 60 3.24 -1.29 8.97
N PHE A 61 2.41 -2.25 9.34
CA PHE A 61 1.77 -2.30 10.64
C PHE A 61 2.78 -2.46 11.79
N GLU A 62 3.77 -3.35 11.63
CA GLU A 62 4.87 -3.54 12.58
C GLU A 62 5.65 -2.25 12.85
N GLN A 63 5.85 -1.42 11.83
CA GLN A 63 6.57 -0.14 11.93
C GLN A 63 5.75 0.97 12.61
N LEU A 64 4.42 0.92 12.50
CA LEU A 64 3.55 2.00 12.94
C LEU A 64 2.91 1.74 14.30
N PHE A 65 2.33 0.57 14.50
CA PHE A 65 1.63 0.27 15.73
C PHE A 65 2.58 0.09 16.92
N ASP A 66 2.10 0.47 18.10
CA ASP A 66 2.85 0.37 19.34
C ASP A 66 3.12 -1.11 19.66
N ALA A 67 4.36 -1.41 20.04
CA ALA A 67 4.83 -2.78 20.30
C ALA A 67 4.52 -3.78 19.16
N ALA A 68 4.23 -3.32 17.94
CA ALA A 68 3.73 -4.10 16.81
C ALA A 68 2.43 -4.88 17.13
N GLU A 69 1.62 -4.37 18.07
CA GLU A 69 0.34 -4.96 18.46
C GLU A 69 -0.82 -4.36 17.65
N TYR A 70 -1.49 -5.21 16.86
CA TYR A 70 -2.64 -4.81 16.05
C TYR A 70 -3.60 -5.97 15.80
N GLU A 71 -4.83 -5.64 15.50
CA GLU A 71 -5.88 -6.58 15.10
C GLU A 71 -6.24 -6.34 13.65
N LEU A 72 -6.14 -7.37 12.81
CA LEU A 72 -6.59 -7.30 11.41
C LEU A 72 -8.11 -7.22 11.35
N LEU A 73 -8.63 -6.26 10.58
CA LEU A 73 -10.06 -6.21 10.30
C LEU A 73 -10.42 -7.25 9.23
N PRO A 74 -11.60 -7.90 9.35
CA PRO A 74 -12.03 -8.87 8.36
C PRO A 74 -12.21 -8.22 6.99
N SER A 75 -11.62 -8.83 5.96
CA SER A 75 -11.83 -8.41 4.58
C SER A 75 -13.27 -8.74 4.16
N PRO A 76 -14.02 -7.77 3.60
CA PRO A 76 -15.38 -8.01 3.13
C PRO A 76 -15.44 -9.10 2.05
N GLU A 77 -16.48 -9.91 2.09
CA GLU A 77 -16.75 -10.84 1.00
C GLU A 77 -17.33 -10.11 -0.20
N VAL A 78 -16.76 -10.36 -1.36
CA VAL A 78 -17.19 -9.78 -2.63
C VAL A 78 -17.35 -10.87 -3.69
N ARG A 79 -18.20 -10.63 -4.69
CA ARG A 79 -18.30 -11.53 -5.83
C ARG A 79 -17.04 -11.45 -6.66
N GLU A 80 -16.32 -12.55 -6.77
CA GLU A 80 -15.12 -12.66 -7.59
C GLU A 80 -15.48 -12.81 -9.07
N ASP A 81 -14.69 -12.13 -9.94
CA ASP A 81 -14.78 -12.21 -11.40
C ASP A 81 -16.23 -12.16 -11.96
N PRO A 82 -17.01 -11.09 -11.63
CA PRO A 82 -18.38 -11.00 -12.10
C PRO A 82 -18.50 -10.91 -13.63
N LEU A 83 -17.43 -10.45 -14.30
CA LEU A 83 -17.35 -10.28 -15.75
C LEU A 83 -16.81 -11.52 -16.48
N ARG A 84 -16.33 -12.55 -15.75
CA ARG A 84 -15.67 -13.74 -16.30
C ARG A 84 -14.52 -13.37 -17.25
N PHE A 85 -13.70 -12.39 -16.80
CA PHE A 85 -12.63 -11.83 -17.62
C PHE A 85 -11.55 -12.86 -17.94
N LYS A 86 -11.16 -12.88 -19.18
CA LYS A 86 -10.05 -13.71 -19.70
C LYS A 86 -9.30 -12.94 -20.78
N ASP A 87 -8.01 -12.80 -20.61
CA ASP A 87 -7.05 -12.44 -21.65
C ASP A 87 -6.16 -13.67 -21.95
N THR A 88 -4.86 -13.58 -21.76
CA THR A 88 -3.92 -14.72 -21.81
C THR A 88 -4.13 -15.71 -20.67
N LYS A 89 -4.69 -15.26 -19.51
CA LYS A 89 -5.05 -16.06 -18.33
C LYS A 89 -6.41 -15.63 -17.81
N ARG A 90 -7.12 -16.53 -17.13
CA ARG A 90 -8.35 -16.15 -16.43
C ARG A 90 -8.04 -15.22 -15.26
N TYR A 91 -8.93 -14.31 -14.98
CA TYR A 91 -8.78 -13.40 -13.82
C TYR A 91 -8.69 -14.15 -12.49
N THR A 92 -9.51 -15.20 -12.33
CA THR A 92 -9.47 -16.09 -11.16
C THR A 92 -8.09 -16.75 -10.96
N ASP A 93 -7.38 -17.11 -12.05
CA ASP A 93 -6.05 -17.69 -11.95
C ASP A 93 -5.02 -16.63 -11.51
N ARG A 94 -5.20 -15.36 -11.95
CA ARG A 94 -4.37 -14.24 -11.50
C ARG A 94 -4.58 -13.94 -10.02
N LEU A 95 -5.83 -13.92 -9.54
CA LEU A 95 -6.16 -13.76 -8.13
C LEU A 95 -5.52 -14.85 -7.27
N LYS A 96 -5.63 -16.12 -7.69
CA LYS A 96 -5.00 -17.23 -6.98
C LYS A 96 -3.48 -17.08 -6.88
N THR A 97 -2.83 -16.68 -7.99
CA THR A 97 -1.39 -16.44 -8.02
C THR A 97 -1.00 -15.30 -7.07
N ALA A 98 -1.72 -14.17 -7.09
CA ALA A 98 -1.46 -13.04 -6.22
C ALA A 98 -1.63 -13.41 -4.74
N ARG A 99 -2.71 -14.09 -4.38
CA ARG A 99 -2.97 -14.59 -3.02
C ARG A 99 -1.86 -15.51 -2.50
N THR A 100 -1.38 -16.41 -3.36
CA THR A 100 -0.28 -17.31 -2.97
C THR A 100 1.03 -16.54 -2.77
N ALA A 101 1.26 -15.48 -3.55
CA ALA A 101 2.50 -14.71 -3.48
C ALA A 101 2.53 -13.74 -2.29
N THR A 102 1.39 -13.15 -1.92
CA THR A 102 1.30 -12.11 -0.88
C THR A 102 0.76 -12.64 0.45
N ASN A 103 0.10 -13.79 0.45
CA ASN A 103 -0.70 -14.32 1.57
C ASN A 103 -1.87 -13.40 1.97
N GLU A 104 -2.29 -12.49 1.07
CA GLU A 104 -3.40 -11.57 1.28
C GLU A 104 -4.62 -11.98 0.46
N ARG A 105 -5.83 -11.61 0.91
CA ARG A 105 -7.07 -11.88 0.16
C ARG A 105 -7.22 -10.99 -1.07
N ASP A 106 -6.82 -9.73 -0.95
CA ASP A 106 -6.79 -8.74 -2.02
C ASP A 106 -5.80 -7.61 -1.65
N ALA A 107 -5.66 -6.62 -2.50
CA ALA A 107 -4.63 -5.58 -2.44
C ALA A 107 -4.78 -4.56 -1.30
N LEU A 108 -5.75 -4.68 -0.40
CA LEU A 108 -5.89 -3.75 0.72
C LEU A 108 -6.22 -4.51 2.01
N VAL A 109 -5.46 -4.21 3.05
CA VAL A 109 -5.61 -4.76 4.40
C VAL A 109 -5.83 -3.62 5.38
N ASN A 110 -6.82 -3.75 6.27
CA ASN A 110 -7.04 -2.83 7.37
C ASN A 110 -6.67 -3.48 8.71
N ALA A 111 -6.12 -2.69 9.59
CA ALA A 111 -5.86 -3.08 10.98
C ALA A 111 -6.26 -1.98 11.95
N ARG A 112 -6.65 -2.37 13.16
CA ARG A 112 -6.85 -1.47 14.30
C ARG A 112 -5.72 -1.66 15.30
N GLY A 113 -5.31 -0.57 15.96
CA GLY A 113 -4.27 -0.62 16.97
C GLY A 113 -4.06 0.75 17.60
N ARG A 114 -2.89 0.91 18.24
CA ARG A 114 -2.49 2.19 18.82
C ARG A 114 -1.27 2.74 18.11
N LEU A 115 -1.27 4.04 17.93
CA LEU A 115 -0.18 4.83 17.37
C LEU A 115 0.16 5.89 18.44
N ASP A 116 1.28 5.71 19.13
CA ASP A 116 1.66 6.55 20.27
C ASP A 116 0.53 6.69 21.32
N GLY A 117 -0.02 5.55 21.74
CA GLY A 117 -1.13 5.44 22.68
C GLY A 117 -2.52 5.75 22.13
N GLN A 118 -2.64 6.41 20.98
CA GLN A 118 -3.91 6.81 20.36
C GLN A 118 -4.49 5.69 19.50
N LYS A 119 -5.78 5.42 19.65
CA LYS A 119 -6.47 4.43 18.82
C LYS A 119 -6.64 4.94 17.40
N VAL A 120 -6.32 4.11 16.42
CA VAL A 120 -6.46 4.40 14.99
C VAL A 120 -6.86 3.17 14.20
N ILE A 121 -7.44 3.37 13.03
CA ILE A 121 -7.54 2.35 11.99
C ILE A 121 -6.64 2.73 10.84
N ILE A 122 -5.79 1.78 10.42
CA ILE A 122 -4.85 1.97 9.33
C ILE A 122 -5.18 0.99 8.22
N GLY A 123 -5.41 1.51 7.01
CA GLY A 123 -5.49 0.73 5.78
C GLY A 123 -4.16 0.78 5.03
N VAL A 124 -3.70 -0.35 4.52
CA VAL A 124 -2.48 -0.43 3.70
C VAL A 124 -2.77 -1.14 2.40
N GLN A 125 -2.51 -0.46 1.29
CA GLN A 125 -2.63 -1.02 -0.04
C GLN A 125 -1.31 -1.67 -0.45
N ASP A 126 -1.37 -2.94 -0.89
CA ASP A 126 -0.20 -3.73 -1.27
C ASP A 126 -0.01 -3.74 -2.79
N PHE A 127 1.06 -3.11 -3.25
CA PHE A 127 1.43 -3.12 -4.67
C PHE A 127 1.81 -4.51 -5.19
N ALA A 128 2.27 -5.42 -4.32
CA ALA A 128 2.61 -6.77 -4.70
C ALA A 128 1.37 -7.57 -5.16
N PHE A 129 0.18 -7.22 -4.65
CA PHE A 129 -1.06 -7.83 -5.10
C PHE A 129 -1.58 -7.15 -6.36
N MET A 130 -1.31 -7.71 -7.53
CA MET A 130 -1.77 -7.23 -8.84
C MET A 130 -1.51 -5.73 -9.08
N GLY A 131 -0.33 -5.23 -8.67
CA GLY A 131 0.02 -3.81 -8.80
C GLY A 131 -0.80 -2.88 -7.90
N GLY A 132 -1.32 -3.38 -6.78
CA GLY A 132 -2.16 -2.60 -5.86
C GLY A 132 -3.48 -2.13 -6.49
N SER A 133 -3.88 -2.67 -7.64
CA SER A 133 -4.98 -2.12 -8.43
C SER A 133 -6.32 -2.13 -7.69
N MET A 134 -7.04 -1.00 -7.80
CA MET A 134 -8.35 -0.81 -7.21
C MET A 134 -9.40 -1.65 -7.93
N GLY A 135 -9.88 -2.71 -7.28
CA GLY A 135 -11.02 -3.52 -7.68
C GLY A 135 -12.16 -3.45 -6.66
N ILE A 136 -13.19 -4.26 -6.86
CA ILE A 136 -14.37 -4.34 -5.98
C ILE A 136 -13.96 -4.64 -4.54
N ALA A 137 -13.01 -5.55 -4.36
CA ALA A 137 -12.51 -5.95 -3.04
C ALA A 137 -11.78 -4.80 -2.32
N VAL A 138 -10.92 -4.07 -3.04
CA VAL A 138 -10.23 -2.88 -2.50
C VAL A 138 -11.23 -1.81 -2.08
N GLY A 139 -12.19 -1.48 -2.95
CA GLY A 139 -13.22 -0.50 -2.61
C GLY A 139 -14.08 -0.93 -1.41
N ALA A 140 -14.43 -2.22 -1.32
CA ALA A 140 -15.15 -2.76 -0.19
C ALA A 140 -14.33 -2.69 1.10
N ALA A 141 -13.02 -2.99 1.04
CA ALA A 141 -12.13 -2.93 2.18
C ALA A 141 -11.93 -1.49 2.69
N ILE A 142 -11.79 -0.49 1.78
CA ILE A 142 -11.74 0.94 2.16
C ILE A 142 -13.02 1.34 2.90
N VAL A 143 -14.19 1.03 2.35
CA VAL A 143 -15.49 1.32 3.00
C VAL A 143 -15.59 0.66 4.36
N ALA A 144 -15.13 -0.60 4.49
CA ALA A 144 -15.13 -1.31 5.77
C ALA A 144 -14.20 -0.65 6.80
N GLY A 145 -13.00 -0.25 6.39
CA GLY A 145 -12.05 0.48 7.24
C GLY A 145 -12.62 1.81 7.74
N ILE A 146 -13.22 2.59 6.84
CA ILE A 146 -13.89 3.86 7.17
C ILE A 146 -15.04 3.63 8.18
N ARG A 147 -15.91 2.67 7.92
CA ARG A 147 -17.03 2.37 8.84
C ARG A 147 -16.58 1.84 10.19
N ALA A 148 -15.48 1.07 10.22
CA ALA A 148 -14.87 0.67 11.47
C ALA A 148 -14.29 1.89 12.23
N ALA A 149 -13.67 2.85 11.53
CA ALA A 149 -13.20 4.10 12.13
C ALA A 149 -14.35 4.92 12.75
N ILE A 150 -15.47 5.02 12.03
CA ILE A 150 -16.70 5.67 12.54
C ILE A 150 -17.24 4.95 13.78
N ALA A 151 -17.34 3.62 13.72
CA ALA A 151 -17.86 2.82 14.84
C ALA A 151 -16.98 2.90 16.08
N ASP A 152 -15.67 2.92 15.91
CA ASP A 152 -14.69 3.03 17.01
C ASP A 152 -14.46 4.49 17.43
N ASN A 153 -15.01 5.48 16.71
CA ASN A 153 -14.80 6.93 16.88
C ASN A 153 -13.31 7.30 16.86
N VAL A 154 -12.59 6.87 15.82
CA VAL A 154 -11.14 7.04 15.65
C VAL A 154 -10.77 7.51 14.23
N PRO A 155 -9.59 8.11 14.02
CA PRO A 155 -9.09 8.45 12.69
C PRO A 155 -8.94 7.25 11.77
N TYR A 156 -9.11 7.49 10.46
CA TYR A 156 -8.72 6.54 9.41
C TYR A 156 -7.48 7.02 8.67
N ILE A 157 -6.43 6.21 8.68
CA ILE A 157 -5.18 6.48 7.97
C ILE A 157 -5.04 5.48 6.82
N LEU A 158 -4.81 5.95 5.59
CA LEU A 158 -4.67 5.08 4.43
C LEU A 158 -3.31 5.25 3.74
N PHE A 159 -2.56 4.16 3.66
CA PHE A 159 -1.36 4.07 2.83
C PHE A 159 -1.74 3.58 1.44
N THR A 160 -1.48 4.37 0.42
CA THR A 160 -1.82 4.03 -0.97
C THR A 160 -0.61 3.56 -1.74
N ALA A 161 -0.77 2.47 -2.51
CA ALA A 161 0.24 1.94 -3.42
C ALA A 161 -0.45 1.23 -4.59
N ALA A 162 -0.65 1.92 -5.72
CA ALA A 162 -1.45 1.38 -6.82
C ALA A 162 -1.07 1.90 -8.20
N GLY A 163 -1.16 1.02 -9.18
CA GLY A 163 -1.10 1.36 -10.60
C GLY A 163 -2.42 1.90 -11.18
N GLY A 164 -3.50 2.01 -10.39
CA GLY A 164 -4.80 2.52 -10.81
C GLY A 164 -5.96 1.52 -10.70
N ALA A 165 -6.99 1.69 -11.52
CA ALA A 165 -8.17 0.82 -11.55
C ALA A 165 -7.85 -0.59 -12.11
N ARG A 166 -8.47 -1.62 -11.54
CA ARG A 166 -8.28 -3.02 -11.93
C ARG A 166 -8.97 -3.32 -13.26
N MET A 167 -8.17 -3.44 -14.32
CA MET A 167 -8.64 -3.64 -15.69
C MET A 167 -9.58 -4.86 -15.84
N GLN A 168 -9.30 -5.95 -15.14
CA GLN A 168 -10.06 -7.20 -15.21
C GLN A 168 -11.50 -7.07 -14.71
N GLU A 169 -11.78 -6.04 -13.92
CA GLU A 169 -13.13 -5.75 -13.41
C GLU A 169 -13.85 -4.63 -14.18
N GLY A 170 -13.22 -4.09 -15.23
CA GLY A 170 -13.82 -3.10 -16.14
C GLY A 170 -14.45 -1.92 -15.39
N ILE A 171 -15.69 -1.58 -15.75
CA ILE A 171 -16.44 -0.47 -15.15
C ILE A 171 -16.67 -0.65 -13.64
N LEU A 172 -16.71 -1.88 -13.15
CA LEU A 172 -16.92 -2.15 -11.72
C LEU A 172 -15.77 -1.65 -10.85
N SER A 173 -14.54 -1.65 -11.38
CA SER A 173 -13.39 -1.04 -10.70
C SER A 173 -13.53 0.48 -10.64
N LEU A 174 -14.04 1.13 -11.68
CA LEU A 174 -14.28 2.58 -11.70
C LEU A 174 -15.40 2.98 -10.73
N MET A 175 -16.41 2.12 -10.55
CA MET A 175 -17.48 2.35 -9.58
C MET A 175 -17.01 2.36 -8.12
N GLN A 176 -15.80 1.89 -7.85
CA GLN A 176 -15.22 2.01 -6.51
C GLN A 176 -14.82 3.45 -6.16
N MET A 177 -14.51 4.28 -7.16
CA MET A 177 -14.20 5.70 -6.94
C MET A 177 -15.36 6.44 -6.23
N PRO A 178 -16.59 6.53 -6.80
CA PRO A 178 -17.70 7.17 -6.12
C PRO A 178 -18.09 6.45 -4.81
N ARG A 179 -17.98 5.10 -4.76
CA ARG A 179 -18.32 4.33 -3.57
C ARG A 179 -17.44 4.70 -2.37
N THR A 180 -16.14 4.83 -2.57
CA THR A 180 -15.20 5.23 -1.51
C THR A 180 -15.37 6.70 -1.15
N THR A 181 -15.65 7.58 -2.12
CA THR A 181 -15.93 9.00 -1.88
C THR A 181 -17.15 9.20 -0.99
N VAL A 182 -18.23 8.44 -1.21
CA VAL A 182 -19.43 8.49 -0.35
C VAL A 182 -19.09 8.06 1.09
N ALA A 183 -18.31 6.99 1.26
CA ALA A 183 -17.90 6.56 2.60
C ALA A 183 -16.98 7.60 3.31
N LEU A 184 -16.14 8.31 2.55
CA LEU A 184 -15.35 9.42 3.11
C LEU A 184 -16.23 10.61 3.53
N ALA A 185 -17.33 10.86 2.84
CA ALA A 185 -18.32 11.84 3.27
C ALA A 185 -18.96 11.42 4.62
N GLU A 186 -19.31 10.12 4.79
CA GLU A 186 -19.80 9.58 6.07
C GLU A 186 -18.77 9.81 7.21
N LEU A 187 -17.47 9.61 6.94
CA LEU A 187 -16.40 9.84 7.92
C LEU A 187 -16.29 11.33 8.31
N ARG A 188 -16.36 12.23 7.32
CA ARG A 188 -16.34 13.68 7.53
C ARG A 188 -17.56 14.15 8.32
N GLU A 189 -18.75 13.63 8.05
CA GLU A 189 -19.97 13.93 8.81
C GLU A 189 -19.86 13.45 10.27
N ALA A 190 -19.11 12.36 10.52
CA ALA A 190 -18.78 11.91 11.87
C ALA A 190 -17.72 12.78 12.58
N GLY A 191 -17.13 13.77 11.88
CA GLY A 191 -16.10 14.65 12.44
C GLY A 191 -14.75 13.97 12.65
N LEU A 192 -14.48 12.88 11.92
CA LEU A 192 -13.26 12.08 12.07
C LEU A 192 -12.27 12.35 10.95
N PRO A 193 -10.98 12.49 11.26
CA PRO A 193 -9.96 12.80 10.27
C PRO A 193 -9.65 11.63 9.35
N TYR A 194 -9.43 11.95 8.07
CA TYR A 194 -8.90 11.06 7.05
C TYR A 194 -7.49 11.51 6.66
N ILE A 195 -6.48 10.72 6.99
CA ILE A 195 -5.08 11.01 6.67
C ILE A 195 -4.60 10.04 5.59
N VAL A 196 -3.99 10.56 4.53
CA VAL A 196 -3.46 9.73 3.43
C VAL A 196 -1.94 9.80 3.39
N VAL A 197 -1.31 8.65 3.26
CA VAL A 197 0.12 8.53 2.98
C VAL A 197 0.31 7.92 1.59
N LEU A 198 0.76 8.75 0.66
CA LEU A 198 0.99 8.39 -0.73
C LEU A 198 2.35 7.71 -0.87
N THR A 199 2.38 6.46 -1.33
CA THR A 199 3.61 5.70 -1.53
C THR A 199 3.86 5.37 -3.00
N ASP A 200 5.02 4.83 -3.33
CA ASP A 200 5.45 4.57 -4.72
C ASP A 200 4.94 3.22 -5.27
N PRO A 201 4.16 3.25 -6.37
CA PRO A 201 3.49 4.36 -7.01
C PRO A 201 2.04 4.54 -6.50
N THR A 202 1.49 5.74 -6.61
CA THR A 202 0.05 5.99 -6.46
C THR A 202 -0.46 6.69 -7.70
N THR A 203 -1.19 5.98 -8.59
CA THR A 203 -1.52 6.48 -9.92
C THR A 203 -2.95 6.17 -10.36
N GLY A 204 -3.38 6.80 -11.45
CA GLY A 204 -4.63 6.52 -12.16
C GLY A 204 -5.88 6.83 -11.34
N GLY A 205 -6.87 5.92 -11.38
CA GLY A 205 -8.14 6.06 -10.66
C GLY A 205 -7.99 6.15 -9.14
N VAL A 206 -6.88 5.72 -8.57
CA VAL A 206 -6.59 5.82 -7.14
C VAL A 206 -6.28 7.27 -6.77
N THR A 207 -5.39 7.95 -7.49
CA THR A 207 -5.16 9.39 -7.34
C THR A 207 -6.40 10.23 -7.67
N ALA A 208 -7.17 9.83 -8.67
CA ALA A 208 -8.40 10.54 -9.03
C ALA A 208 -9.58 10.29 -8.06
N SER A 209 -9.35 9.63 -6.93
CA SER A 209 -10.37 9.35 -5.92
C SER A 209 -9.80 9.40 -4.51
N TYR A 210 -9.93 8.36 -3.73
CA TYR A 210 -9.63 8.33 -2.30
C TYR A 210 -8.21 8.76 -1.91
N ALA A 211 -7.21 8.62 -2.78
CA ALA A 211 -5.84 8.98 -2.44
C ALA A 211 -5.63 10.50 -2.32
N MET A 212 -6.45 11.33 -3.01
CA MET A 212 -6.35 12.79 -2.99
C MET A 212 -7.52 13.47 -2.26
N LEU A 213 -8.21 12.72 -1.38
CA LEU A 213 -9.34 13.23 -0.59
C LEU A 213 -9.03 13.29 0.92
N GLY A 214 -7.76 13.13 1.31
CA GLY A 214 -7.33 13.27 2.70
C GLY A 214 -7.51 14.69 3.24
N ASP A 215 -7.84 14.81 4.53
CA ASP A 215 -7.76 16.09 5.23
C ASP A 215 -6.30 16.54 5.37
N VAL A 216 -5.38 15.57 5.47
CA VAL A 216 -3.93 15.76 5.36
C VAL A 216 -3.34 14.69 4.43
N GLN A 217 -2.49 15.12 3.53
CA GLN A 217 -1.84 14.28 2.53
C GLN A 217 -0.33 14.31 2.68
N LEU A 218 0.23 13.17 3.12
CA LEU A 218 1.66 12.95 3.20
C LEU A 218 2.13 12.12 2.03
N ALA A 219 3.40 12.23 1.66
CA ALA A 219 4.02 11.31 0.70
C ALA A 219 5.37 10.80 1.22
N GLU A 220 5.73 9.57 0.84
CA GLU A 220 7.10 9.09 1.02
C GLU A 220 8.02 9.78 -0.01
N PRO A 221 9.30 10.06 0.34
CA PRO A 221 10.26 10.69 -0.57
C PRO A 221 10.39 9.96 -1.91
N GLY A 222 10.36 10.72 -2.99
CA GLY A 222 10.51 10.21 -4.34
C GLY A 222 9.35 9.38 -4.88
N ALA A 223 8.24 9.25 -4.16
CA ALA A 223 7.08 8.50 -4.61
C ALA A 223 6.52 9.07 -5.91
N LEU A 224 6.17 8.18 -6.85
CA LEU A 224 5.49 8.54 -8.10
C LEU A 224 3.99 8.67 -7.82
N ILE A 225 3.47 9.87 -7.96
CA ILE A 225 2.08 10.19 -7.68
C ILE A 225 1.52 10.98 -8.86
N GLY A 226 0.48 10.45 -9.52
CA GLY A 226 -0.09 11.13 -10.67
C GLY A 226 -1.25 10.35 -11.29
N PHE A 227 -2.00 11.00 -12.18
CA PHE A 227 -3.11 10.33 -12.87
C PHE A 227 -2.61 9.53 -14.08
N ALA A 228 -2.15 10.20 -15.10
CA ALA A 228 -1.61 9.56 -16.29
C ALA A 228 -0.09 9.36 -16.16
N GLY A 229 0.43 8.27 -16.75
CA GLY A 229 1.88 8.05 -16.79
C GLY A 229 2.60 9.12 -17.60
N GLN A 230 3.81 9.50 -17.18
CA GLN A 230 4.64 10.55 -17.82
C GLN A 230 4.76 10.35 -19.34
N ARG A 231 5.05 9.12 -19.78
CA ARG A 231 5.15 8.80 -21.21
C ARG A 231 3.87 9.13 -21.99
N VAL A 232 2.69 8.85 -21.41
CA VAL A 232 1.40 9.13 -22.07
C VAL A 232 1.19 10.64 -22.18
N ILE A 233 1.54 11.38 -21.14
CA ILE A 233 1.44 12.84 -21.12
C ILE A 233 2.35 13.42 -22.21
N GLU A 234 3.65 13.10 -22.20
CA GLU A 234 4.62 13.60 -23.17
C GLU A 234 4.22 13.30 -24.63
N GLN A 235 3.72 12.09 -24.88
CA GLN A 235 3.23 11.72 -26.22
C GLN A 235 1.98 12.51 -26.64
N THR A 236 1.15 12.89 -25.67
CA THR A 236 -0.10 13.64 -25.95
C THR A 236 0.17 15.11 -26.17
N ILE A 237 0.95 15.76 -25.31
CA ILE A 237 1.26 17.19 -25.42
C ILE A 237 2.47 17.47 -26.35
N ARG A 238 3.24 16.42 -26.70
CA ARG A 238 4.45 16.47 -27.53
C ARG A 238 5.56 17.37 -26.98
N GLU A 239 5.62 17.50 -25.66
CA GLU A 239 6.63 18.24 -24.92
C GLU A 239 7.27 17.35 -23.85
N LYS A 240 8.50 17.70 -23.46
CA LYS A 240 9.18 17.06 -22.34
C LYS A 240 8.64 17.60 -21.03
N LEU A 241 8.40 16.69 -20.09
CA LEU A 241 7.96 17.08 -18.75
C LEU A 241 9.12 17.67 -17.94
N PRO A 242 8.84 18.58 -17.00
CA PRO A 242 9.84 19.09 -16.06
C PRO A 242 10.53 17.97 -15.28
N GLU A 243 11.78 18.21 -14.88
CA GLU A 243 12.47 17.29 -14.00
C GLU A 243 11.71 17.11 -12.69
N GLY A 244 11.63 15.87 -12.20
CA GLY A 244 10.88 15.56 -10.98
C GLY A 244 9.36 15.56 -11.12
N PHE A 245 8.80 15.81 -12.30
CA PHE A 245 7.36 15.81 -12.52
C PHE A 245 6.68 14.55 -11.97
N GLN A 246 5.58 14.73 -11.26
CA GLN A 246 4.84 13.67 -10.55
C GLN A 246 5.62 12.99 -9.40
N ARG A 247 6.74 13.53 -8.94
CA ARG A 247 7.39 13.06 -7.71
C ARG A 247 6.85 13.80 -6.50
N ALA A 248 6.93 13.16 -5.34
CA ALA A 248 6.42 13.71 -4.08
C ALA A 248 6.91 15.14 -3.81
N GLU A 249 8.21 15.39 -4.02
CA GLU A 249 8.84 16.69 -3.81
C GLU A 249 8.26 17.75 -4.76
N TYR A 250 8.10 17.40 -6.03
CA TYR A 250 7.48 18.29 -7.03
C TYR A 250 6.03 18.64 -6.65
N LEU A 251 5.27 17.66 -6.17
CA LEU A 251 3.88 17.87 -5.76
C LEU A 251 3.78 18.74 -4.50
N LEU A 252 4.72 18.61 -3.57
CA LEU A 252 4.83 19.48 -2.40
C LEU A 252 5.10 20.93 -2.81
N GLU A 253 6.06 21.16 -3.69
CA GLU A 253 6.40 22.49 -4.21
C GLU A 253 5.22 23.17 -4.95
N HIS A 254 4.33 22.36 -5.55
CA HIS A 254 3.16 22.85 -6.28
C HIS A 254 1.87 22.84 -5.43
N GLY A 255 1.96 22.59 -4.13
CA GLY A 255 0.81 22.65 -3.22
C GLY A 255 -0.22 21.55 -3.42
N MET A 256 0.18 20.42 -4.03
CA MET A 256 -0.71 19.26 -4.26
C MET A 256 -0.77 18.31 -3.07
N ILE A 257 0.23 18.33 -2.19
CA ILE A 257 0.32 17.58 -0.96
C ILE A 257 0.88 18.46 0.16
N ASP A 258 0.66 18.06 1.42
CA ASP A 258 1.02 18.87 2.57
C ASP A 258 2.44 18.60 3.08
N MET A 259 2.93 17.36 2.96
CA MET A 259 4.24 16.97 3.50
C MET A 259 4.89 15.85 2.69
N VAL A 260 6.23 15.88 2.64
CA VAL A 260 7.05 14.71 2.28
C VAL A 260 7.78 14.24 3.53
N VAL A 261 7.54 13.00 3.95
CA VAL A 261 8.00 12.46 5.24
C VAL A 261 8.72 11.12 5.01
N SER A 262 9.95 11.03 5.51
CA SER A 262 10.71 9.78 5.48
C SER A 262 10.01 8.69 6.31
N ARG A 263 10.13 7.45 5.88
CA ARG A 263 9.44 6.32 6.54
C ARG A 263 9.80 6.18 8.01
N GLY A 264 11.06 6.47 8.38
CA GLY A 264 11.48 6.45 9.77
C GLY A 264 10.74 7.47 10.66
N ASP A 265 10.33 8.60 10.07
CA ASP A 265 9.68 9.70 10.79
C ASP A 265 8.14 9.63 10.73
N LEU A 266 7.59 8.70 9.90
CA LEU A 266 6.13 8.63 9.67
C LEU A 266 5.34 8.35 10.95
N LYS A 267 5.84 7.47 11.83
CA LYS A 267 5.14 7.12 13.08
C LYS A 267 4.93 8.36 13.95
N GLU A 268 6.00 9.10 14.21
CA GLU A 268 5.95 10.33 15.03
C GLU A 268 5.06 11.39 14.37
N LYS A 269 5.23 11.61 13.07
CA LYS A 269 4.45 12.61 12.33
C LYS A 269 2.95 12.29 12.31
N LEU A 270 2.59 11.03 12.08
CA LEU A 270 1.19 10.61 12.08
C LEU A 270 0.58 10.69 13.50
N ALA A 271 1.33 10.30 14.54
CA ALA A 271 0.89 10.43 15.93
C ALA A 271 0.59 11.89 16.27
N LEU A 272 1.48 12.81 15.88
CA LEU A 272 1.28 14.25 16.08
C LEU A 272 0.01 14.76 15.37
N LEU A 273 -0.19 14.37 14.10
CA LEU A 273 -1.39 14.76 13.35
C LEU A 273 -2.67 14.21 14.00
N VAL A 274 -2.65 12.94 14.41
CA VAL A 274 -3.78 12.33 15.11
C VAL A 274 -4.08 13.09 16.40
N SER A 275 -3.07 13.53 17.16
CA SER A 275 -3.27 14.28 18.39
C SER A 275 -3.94 15.64 18.17
N TYR A 276 -3.72 16.28 17.02
CA TYR A 276 -4.35 17.57 16.70
C TYR A 276 -5.80 17.44 16.21
N PHE A 277 -6.12 16.34 15.54
CA PHE A 277 -7.43 16.13 14.93
C PHE A 277 -8.29 15.10 15.68
N ALA A 278 -7.75 14.43 16.69
CA ALA A 278 -8.55 13.50 17.48
C ALA A 278 -9.71 14.27 18.16
N PRO A 279 -10.94 13.74 18.11
CA PRO A 279 -12.04 14.35 18.82
C PRO A 279 -11.69 14.40 20.31
N GLU A 280 -11.94 15.56 20.94
CA GLU A 280 -11.81 15.69 22.40
C GLU A 280 -12.55 14.53 23.06
N ALA A 281 -11.88 13.86 23.99
CA ALA A 281 -12.53 12.82 24.78
C ALA A 281 -13.74 13.46 25.44
N LYS A 282 -14.96 13.08 25.01
CA LYS A 282 -16.16 13.48 25.76
C LYS A 282 -15.97 12.93 27.16
N GLU A 283 -15.73 13.83 28.12
CA GLU A 283 -15.81 13.47 29.52
C GLU A 283 -17.13 12.75 29.75
N ALA A 284 -17.02 11.50 30.19
CA ALA A 284 -18.22 10.74 30.53
C ALA A 284 -18.94 11.47 31.65
N ALA A 285 -20.09 12.08 31.34
CA ALA A 285 -20.97 12.73 32.29
C ALA A 285 -21.69 11.70 33.14
#